data_cd13ad7e776570a928c2bc987bcfa13c
#
_entry.id   cd13ad7e776570a928c2bc987bcfa13c
#
_cell.length_a   1.000
_cell.length_b   1.000
_cell.length_c   1.000
_cell.angle_alpha   90.00
_cell.angle_beta   90.00
_cell.angle_gamma   90.00
#
_symmetry.space_group_name_H-M   'P 1'
#
loop_
_entity.id
_entity.type
_entity.pdbx_description
1 polymer ?
#
loop_
_entity_poly.entity_id
_entity_poly.type
_entity_poly.pdbx_seq_one_letter_code
_entity_poly.pdbx_strand_id
1 'polypeptide(L)'
;MGLFTASAANAEIVTREVQLKAQFSTLEVSHDIDVVLTESTDATIRIAGEEKFANAVLLDQKNGEVRILSKKGSMRKRVTVYVPVQNLRNLIIKGASYVRSNGILASNKLQVTLSGASKVELNNIGELLFAADEGIDILVHKWQTTQNNR
;
A
#
# COMPACT_ATOMS: atom_id res chain seq x y z
N MET A 1 0.70 38.81 -6.81
CA MET A 1 0.74 38.24 -7.03
C MET A 1 1.20 37.41 -7.69
N GLY A 2 1.23 37.15 -8.10
CA GLY A 2 1.52 36.51 -8.81
C GLY A 2 2.21 35.63 -8.86
N LEU A 3 2.30 35.27 -8.64
CA LEU A 3 2.75 34.45 -8.69
C LEU A 3 2.63 33.44 -8.83
N PHE A 4 2.01 33.18 -8.79
CA PHE A 4 1.83 32.24 -8.80
C PHE A 4 1.79 31.50 -9.80
N THR A 5 1.68 31.87 -10.42
CA THR A 5 1.59 31.28 -11.59
C THR A 5 2.51 30.23 -11.81
N ALA A 6 3.59 30.32 -11.32
CA ALA A 6 4.52 29.28 -11.40
C ALA A 6 3.90 28.06 -10.88
N SER A 7 3.04 28.23 -9.97
CA SER A 7 2.47 27.06 -9.40
C SER A 7 1.56 26.40 -10.37
N ALA A 8 1.20 27.03 -11.42
CA ALA A 8 0.36 26.35 -12.35
C ALA A 8 1.10 25.22 -13.01
N ALA A 9 2.38 25.29 -13.11
CA ALA A 9 3.12 24.23 -13.72
C ALA A 9 3.32 23.07 -12.76
N ASN A 10 3.15 23.29 -11.50
CA ASN A 10 3.35 22.27 -10.52
C ASN A 10 2.08 21.96 -9.81
N ALA A 11 1.58 20.81 -9.99
CA ALA A 11 0.37 20.41 -9.33
C ALA A 11 0.59 20.39 -7.84
N GLU A 12 -0.40 20.76 -7.12
CA GLU A 12 -0.34 20.80 -5.68
C GLU A 12 -0.39 19.39 -5.10
N ILE A 13 0.46 19.12 -4.15
CA ILE A 13 0.46 17.85 -3.44
C ILE A 13 -0.43 18.00 -2.22
N VAL A 14 -1.41 17.14 -2.10
CA VAL A 14 -2.33 17.17 -0.98
C VAL A 14 -2.24 15.87 -0.21
N THR A 15 -2.71 15.90 1.03
CA THR A 15 -2.86 14.69 1.83
C THR A 15 -4.31 14.60 2.25
N ARG A 16 -4.95 13.50 1.93
CA ARG A 16 -6.33 13.26 2.28
C ARG A 16 -6.38 12.17 3.32
N GLU A 17 -7.21 12.31 4.31
CA GLU A 17 -7.32 11.31 5.37
C GLU A 17 -8.63 10.57 5.28
N VAL A 18 -8.58 9.26 5.52
CA VAL A 18 -9.77 8.42 5.54
C VAL A 18 -9.71 7.59 6.81
N GLN A 19 -10.80 7.61 7.56
CA GLN A 19 -10.84 6.84 8.80
C GLN A 19 -11.15 5.38 8.53
N LEU A 20 -10.41 4.50 9.20
CA LEU A 20 -10.74 3.09 9.16
C LEU A 20 -11.96 2.87 10.03
N LYS A 21 -12.92 2.13 9.51
CA LYS A 21 -14.16 1.88 10.21
C LYS A 21 -14.04 0.75 11.20
N ALA A 22 -13.11 -0.16 10.96
CA ALA A 22 -12.92 -1.30 11.83
C ALA A 22 -11.55 -1.89 11.54
N GLN A 23 -11.11 -2.81 12.37
CA GLN A 23 -9.87 -3.51 12.13
C GLN A 23 -10.03 -4.42 10.92
N PHE A 24 -8.96 -4.63 10.21
CA PHE A 24 -8.99 -5.49 9.04
C PHE A 24 -7.77 -6.39 9.05
N SER A 25 -7.87 -7.51 8.37
CA SER A 25 -6.77 -8.46 8.27
C SER A 25 -6.36 -8.71 6.83
N THR A 26 -7.13 -8.20 5.87
CA THR A 26 -6.83 -8.37 4.46
C THR A 26 -6.76 -7.01 3.78
N LEU A 27 -5.68 -6.78 3.04
CA LEU A 27 -5.51 -5.55 2.28
C LEU A 27 -5.27 -5.91 0.83
N GLU A 28 -6.03 -5.31 -0.05
CA GLU A 28 -5.85 -5.51 -1.49
C GLU A 28 -5.51 -4.16 -2.12
N VAL A 29 -4.49 -4.12 -2.95
CA VAL A 29 -4.02 -2.90 -3.61
C VAL A 29 -3.99 -3.13 -5.12
N SER A 30 -4.50 -2.17 -5.88
CA SER A 30 -4.54 -2.26 -7.34
C SER A 30 -4.23 -0.92 -7.98
N HIS A 31 -3.97 -0.94 -9.29
CA HIS A 31 -3.96 0.27 -10.12
C HIS A 31 -2.79 1.22 -9.86
N ASP A 32 -1.58 0.68 -9.83
CA ASP A 32 -0.37 1.51 -9.83
C ASP A 32 -0.27 2.46 -8.64
N ILE A 33 -0.65 1.98 -7.48
CA ILE A 33 -0.62 2.77 -6.26
C ILE A 33 0.54 2.32 -5.39
N ASP A 34 1.23 3.27 -4.79
CA ASP A 34 2.28 2.97 -3.83
C ASP A 34 1.67 2.93 -2.43
N VAL A 35 1.98 1.90 -1.67
CA VAL A 35 1.42 1.76 -0.33
C VAL A 35 2.55 1.57 0.66
N VAL A 36 2.47 2.29 1.77
CA VAL A 36 3.41 2.16 2.88
C VAL A 36 2.64 1.63 4.07
N LEU A 37 3.06 0.47 4.56
CA LEU A 37 2.41 -0.16 5.70
C LEU A 37 3.20 0.14 6.96
N THR A 38 2.51 0.45 8.04
CA THR A 38 3.16 0.68 9.33
C THR A 38 2.40 -0.09 10.39
N GLU A 39 3.11 -0.84 11.22
CA GLU A 39 2.46 -1.52 12.32
C GLU A 39 2.03 -0.44 13.32
N SER A 40 0.74 -0.29 13.54
CA SER A 40 0.24 0.80 14.34
C SER A 40 -1.22 0.59 14.71
N THR A 41 -1.61 1.14 15.85
CA THR A 41 -3.02 1.13 16.25
C THR A 41 -3.76 2.36 15.72
N ASP A 42 -3.08 3.23 14.98
CA ASP A 42 -3.72 4.38 14.36
C ASP A 42 -4.87 3.89 13.46
N ALA A 43 -5.90 4.67 13.34
CA ALA A 43 -7.06 4.30 12.53
C ALA A 43 -7.23 5.21 11.32
N THR A 44 -6.21 5.93 10.92
CA THR A 44 -6.30 6.86 9.81
C THR A 44 -5.42 6.45 8.67
N ILE A 45 -6.00 6.29 7.49
CA ILE A 45 -5.27 6.06 6.26
C ILE A 45 -5.01 7.44 5.63
N ARG A 46 -3.79 7.68 5.16
CA ARG A 46 -3.45 8.96 4.52
C ARG A 46 -3.09 8.72 3.08
N ILE A 47 -3.66 9.52 2.19
CA ILE A 47 -3.45 9.42 0.75
C ILE A 47 -2.76 10.71 0.30
N ALA A 48 -1.54 10.59 -0.18
CA ALA A 48 -0.73 11.75 -0.55
C ALA A 48 -0.37 11.73 -2.03
N GLY A 49 -0.53 12.85 -2.70
CA GLY A 49 -0.19 12.96 -4.10
C GLY A 49 -0.80 14.21 -4.69
N GLU A 50 -0.69 14.36 -6.01
CA GLU A 50 -1.35 15.47 -6.69
C GLU A 50 -2.84 15.33 -6.49
N GLU A 51 -3.50 16.43 -6.24
CA GLU A 51 -4.92 16.42 -5.86
C GLU A 51 -5.77 15.58 -6.78
N LYS A 52 -5.61 15.74 -8.06
CA LYS A 52 -6.39 15.01 -9.04
C LYS A 52 -6.27 13.48 -8.87
N PHE A 53 -5.05 13.01 -8.63
CA PHE A 53 -4.83 11.58 -8.50
C PHE A 53 -5.14 11.08 -7.09
N ALA A 54 -4.86 11.89 -6.08
CA ALA A 54 -5.20 11.50 -4.71
C ALA A 54 -6.71 11.35 -4.57
N ASN A 55 -7.47 12.23 -5.21
CA ASN A 55 -8.93 12.15 -5.15
C ASN A 55 -9.50 11.00 -5.97
N ALA A 56 -8.70 10.41 -6.83
CA ALA A 56 -9.15 9.26 -7.61
C ALA A 56 -9.00 7.94 -6.86
N VAL A 57 -8.34 7.95 -5.71
CA VAL A 57 -8.16 6.72 -4.93
C VAL A 57 -9.45 6.40 -4.19
N LEU A 58 -9.87 5.17 -4.32
CA LEU A 58 -11.05 4.66 -3.63
C LEU A 58 -10.61 3.68 -2.56
N LEU A 59 -11.23 3.78 -1.41
CA LEU A 59 -11.01 2.84 -0.32
C LEU A 59 -12.34 2.15 -0.05
N ASP A 60 -12.33 0.84 -0.20
CA ASP A 60 -13.53 0.04 0.06
C ASP A 60 -13.26 -0.77 1.32
N GLN A 61 -14.06 -0.59 2.34
CA GLN A 61 -13.89 -1.25 3.63
C GLN A 61 -15.09 -2.13 3.89
N LYS A 62 -14.86 -3.45 4.04
CA LYS A 62 -15.96 -4.36 4.18
C LYS A 62 -15.49 -5.66 4.78
N ASN A 63 -16.16 -6.11 5.80
CA ASN A 63 -15.92 -7.45 6.38
C ASN A 63 -14.45 -7.79 6.63
N GLY A 64 -13.74 -6.88 7.28
CA GLY A 64 -12.34 -7.15 7.63
C GLY A 64 -11.38 -7.03 6.47
N GLU A 65 -11.83 -6.45 5.37
CA GLU A 65 -10.98 -6.27 4.20
C GLU A 65 -10.97 -4.80 3.79
N VAL A 66 -9.80 -4.29 3.43
CA VAL A 66 -9.67 -2.95 2.88
C VAL A 66 -9.12 -3.10 1.47
N ARG A 67 -9.79 -2.49 0.50
CA ARG A 67 -9.33 -2.51 -0.88
C ARG A 67 -9.00 -1.10 -1.30
N ILE A 68 -7.84 -0.91 -1.91
CA ILE A 68 -7.35 0.37 -2.38
C ILE A 68 -7.22 0.30 -3.89
N LEU A 69 -7.91 1.15 -4.59
CA LEU A 69 -7.88 1.13 -6.03
C LEU A 69 -8.13 2.54 -6.58
N SER A 70 -8.00 2.72 -7.86
CA SER A 70 -8.21 4.01 -8.50
C SER A 70 -9.49 3.99 -9.31
N LYS A 71 -10.28 5.04 -9.19
CA LYS A 71 -11.46 5.19 -10.02
C LYS A 71 -11.10 5.27 -11.49
N LYS A 72 -9.91 5.74 -11.78
CA LYS A 72 -9.47 5.91 -13.15
C LYS A 72 -8.69 4.74 -13.70
N GLY A 73 -8.54 3.68 -12.92
CA GLY A 73 -7.69 2.57 -13.29
C GLY A 73 -6.24 3.00 -13.18
N SER A 74 -5.49 2.85 -14.24
CA SER A 74 -4.06 3.17 -14.19
C SER A 74 -3.85 4.67 -13.94
N MET A 75 -2.86 5.00 -13.15
CA MET A 75 -2.56 6.37 -12.78
C MET A 75 -1.33 6.88 -13.50
N ARG A 76 -1.42 8.09 -14.04
CA ARG A 76 -0.28 8.67 -14.73
C ARG A 76 0.76 9.14 -13.75
N LYS A 77 0.34 9.56 -12.58
CA LYS A 77 1.25 9.94 -11.51
C LYS A 77 0.93 9.10 -10.30
N ARG A 78 1.96 8.65 -9.65
CA ARG A 78 1.75 7.74 -8.53
C ARG A 78 1.29 8.49 -7.30
N VAL A 79 0.49 7.81 -6.51
CA VAL A 79 -0.02 8.32 -5.25
C VAL A 79 0.48 7.38 -4.18
N THR A 80 0.80 7.90 -3.03
CA THR A 80 1.24 7.08 -1.90
C THR A 80 0.14 7.01 -0.86
N VAL A 81 -0.20 5.81 -0.44
CA VAL A 81 -1.22 5.58 0.58
C VAL A 81 -0.53 5.00 1.80
N TYR A 82 -0.66 5.67 2.93
CA TYR A 82 -0.06 5.22 4.19
C TYR A 82 -1.12 4.50 4.99
N VAL A 83 -0.88 3.23 5.27
CA VAL A 83 -1.89 2.37 5.89
C VAL A 83 -1.37 1.81 7.21
N PRO A 84 -2.04 2.12 8.33
CA PRO A 84 -1.70 1.47 9.59
C PRO A 84 -2.30 0.07 9.60
N VAL A 85 -1.52 -0.90 10.03
CA VAL A 85 -1.97 -2.29 10.08
C VAL A 85 -1.66 -2.89 11.44
N GLN A 86 -2.44 -3.89 11.83
CA GLN A 86 -2.19 -4.64 13.04
C GLN A 86 -2.35 -6.11 12.68
N ASN A 87 -1.30 -6.86 12.82
CA ASN A 87 -1.33 -8.30 12.56
C ASN A 87 -2.01 -8.61 11.21
N LEU A 88 -1.53 -7.96 10.16
CA LEU A 88 -2.09 -8.17 8.84
C LEU A 88 -1.87 -9.62 8.44
N ARG A 89 -2.87 -10.25 7.83
CA ARG A 89 -2.78 -11.65 7.47
C ARG A 89 -2.68 -11.90 5.97
N ASN A 90 -3.36 -11.07 5.19
CA ASN A 90 -3.36 -11.25 3.74
C ASN A 90 -3.10 -9.92 3.06
N LEU A 91 -2.13 -9.92 2.15
CA LEU A 91 -1.81 -8.75 1.35
C LEU A 91 -1.88 -9.18 -0.11
N ILE A 92 -2.77 -8.58 -0.86
CA ILE A 92 -2.98 -8.91 -2.27
C ILE A 92 -2.60 -7.69 -3.10
N ILE A 93 -1.62 -7.84 -3.97
CA ILE A 93 -1.09 -6.73 -4.75
C ILE A 93 -1.30 -7.04 -6.22
N LYS A 94 -1.96 -6.14 -6.92
CA LYS A 94 -2.31 -6.33 -8.32
C LYS A 94 -1.81 -5.17 -9.17
N GLY A 95 -1.57 -5.44 -10.43
CA GLY A 95 -1.16 -4.40 -11.36
C GLY A 95 0.26 -3.94 -11.06
N ALA A 96 0.57 -2.71 -11.35
CA ALA A 96 1.90 -2.18 -11.13
C ALA A 96 2.02 -1.47 -9.78
N SER A 97 1.35 -2.01 -8.76
CA SER A 97 1.39 -1.42 -7.43
C SER A 97 2.66 -1.80 -6.70
N TYR A 98 3.08 -0.94 -5.81
CA TYR A 98 4.30 -1.16 -5.03
C TYR A 98 3.94 -1.00 -3.55
N VAL A 99 4.18 -2.04 -2.77
CA VAL A 99 3.86 -2.02 -1.35
C VAL A 99 5.13 -2.25 -0.55
N ARG A 100 5.37 -1.42 0.43
CA ARG A 100 6.53 -1.60 1.30
C ARG A 100 6.13 -1.34 2.75
N SER A 101 6.92 -1.85 3.66
CA SER A 101 6.70 -1.57 5.07
C SER A 101 7.63 -0.47 5.53
N ASN A 102 7.13 0.35 6.44
CA ASN A 102 7.95 1.34 7.11
C ASN A 102 8.24 0.74 8.48
N GLY A 103 9.45 0.24 8.65
CA GLY A 103 9.78 -0.47 9.87
C GLY A 103 9.35 -1.93 9.78
N ILE A 104 9.23 -2.57 10.89
CA ILE A 104 8.97 -4.00 10.98
C ILE A 104 7.52 -4.23 11.34
N LEU A 105 6.85 -5.04 10.52
CA LEU A 105 5.48 -5.43 10.80
C LEU A 105 5.47 -6.57 11.82
N ALA A 106 4.39 -6.70 12.54
CA ALA A 106 4.29 -7.70 13.60
C ALA A 106 3.22 -8.75 13.30
N SER A 107 3.14 -9.15 12.04
CA SER A 107 2.19 -10.21 11.67
C SER A 107 2.76 -11.57 12.02
N ASN A 108 1.96 -12.43 12.59
CA ASN A 108 2.41 -13.78 12.89
C ASN A 108 2.66 -14.55 11.60
N LYS A 109 1.77 -14.40 10.65
CA LYS A 109 1.90 -15.07 9.37
C LYS A 109 1.23 -14.17 8.34
N LEU A 110 1.99 -13.68 7.38
CA LEU A 110 1.47 -12.80 6.35
C LEU A 110 1.57 -13.50 5.00
N GLN A 111 0.43 -13.73 4.39
CA GLN A 111 0.37 -14.31 3.05
C GLN A 111 0.34 -13.16 2.06
N VAL A 112 1.29 -13.14 1.14
CA VAL A 112 1.39 -12.08 0.13
C VAL A 112 1.14 -12.68 -1.23
N THR A 113 0.13 -12.17 -1.93
CA THR A 113 -0.21 -12.64 -3.26
C THR A 113 0.04 -11.53 -4.27
N LEU A 114 0.83 -11.82 -5.27
CA LEU A 114 1.25 -10.84 -6.26
C LEU A 114 0.74 -11.20 -7.63
N SER A 115 0.27 -10.21 -8.37
CA SER A 115 -0.10 -10.43 -9.76
C SER A 115 0.20 -9.14 -10.54
N GLY A 116 0.44 -9.28 -11.83
CA GLY A 116 0.79 -8.15 -12.68
C GLY A 116 2.24 -7.72 -12.41
N ALA A 117 2.55 -6.50 -12.63
CA ALA A 117 3.90 -5.98 -12.43
C ALA A 117 4.10 -5.46 -11.01
N SER A 118 3.54 -6.15 -10.03
CA SER A 118 3.59 -5.69 -8.65
C SER A 118 4.98 -5.85 -8.04
N LYS A 119 5.22 -5.07 -7.01
CA LYS A 119 6.49 -5.08 -6.31
C LYS A 119 6.22 -4.98 -4.82
N VAL A 120 7.01 -5.68 -4.03
CA VAL A 120 6.83 -5.66 -2.58
C VAL A 120 8.16 -5.68 -1.85
N GLU A 121 8.25 -4.90 -0.80
CA GLU A 121 9.42 -4.88 0.09
C GLU A 121 8.90 -4.86 1.51
N LEU A 122 9.04 -5.95 2.22
CA LEU A 122 8.47 -6.05 3.57
C LEU A 122 9.47 -6.54 4.59
N ASN A 123 9.38 -5.96 5.78
CA ASN A 123 10.05 -6.47 6.95
C ASN A 123 8.96 -6.96 7.88
N ASN A 124 9.02 -8.20 8.25
CA ASN A 124 7.99 -8.76 9.15
C ASN A 124 8.64 -9.66 10.17
N ILE A 125 8.20 -9.57 11.40
CA ILE A 125 8.78 -10.36 12.45
C ILE A 125 8.35 -11.82 12.34
N GLY A 126 7.17 -12.07 11.84
CA GLY A 126 6.67 -13.43 11.69
C GLY A 126 6.90 -13.98 10.30
N GLU A 127 6.16 -15.01 9.97
CA GLU A 127 6.34 -15.73 8.71
C GLU A 127 5.80 -14.94 7.53
N LEU A 128 6.53 -14.97 6.41
CA LEU A 128 6.08 -14.37 5.15
C LEU A 128 5.95 -15.49 4.14
N LEU A 129 4.79 -15.60 3.52
CA LEU A 129 4.52 -16.57 2.48
C LEU A 129 4.14 -15.83 1.21
N PHE A 130 4.77 -16.18 0.11
CA PHE A 130 4.53 -15.50 -1.15
C PHE A 130 3.92 -16.42 -2.19
N ALA A 131 2.95 -15.91 -2.92
CA ALA A 131 2.37 -16.60 -4.06
C ALA A 131 2.30 -15.59 -5.20
N ALA A 132 2.65 -16.00 -6.40
CA ALA A 132 2.64 -15.10 -7.54
C ALA A 132 2.18 -15.85 -8.78
N ASP A 133 1.61 -15.09 -9.72
CA ASP A 133 1.20 -15.69 -10.97
C ASP A 133 2.44 -16.02 -11.78
N GLU A 134 2.28 -16.95 -12.68
CA GLU A 134 3.34 -17.39 -13.54
C GLU A 134 3.87 -16.23 -14.37
N GLY A 135 5.14 -16.13 -14.54
CA GLY A 135 5.73 -15.10 -15.36
C GLY A 135 5.99 -13.77 -14.68
N ILE A 136 5.70 -13.67 -13.40
CA ILE A 136 5.94 -12.44 -12.69
C ILE A 136 7.35 -12.37 -12.15
N ASP A 137 8.00 -11.24 -12.39
CA ASP A 137 9.30 -11.01 -11.79
C ASP A 137 9.08 -10.48 -10.40
N ILE A 138 9.47 -11.24 -9.41
CA ILE A 138 9.26 -10.86 -8.03
C ILE A 138 10.51 -10.23 -7.47
N LEU A 139 10.37 -8.96 -7.05
CA LEU A 139 11.43 -8.29 -6.35
C LEU A 139 11.03 -8.23 -4.90
N VAL A 140 11.55 -9.15 -4.11
CA VAL A 140 11.19 -9.24 -2.71
C VAL A 140 12.42 -9.15 -1.85
N HIS A 141 12.41 -8.25 -0.91
CA HIS A 141 13.43 -8.17 0.10
C HIS A 141 12.86 -8.79 1.36
N LYS A 142 13.38 -9.97 1.70
CA LYS A 142 12.91 -10.63 2.85
C LYS A 142 13.82 -10.31 3.96
N TRP A 143 13.44 -9.43 4.80
CA TRP A 143 14.16 -9.19 6.01
C TRP A 143 13.63 -10.14 7.00
N GLN A 144 14.32 -11.20 7.17
CA GLN A 144 13.86 -12.18 8.01
C GLN A 144 14.49 -12.08 9.25
N THR A 145 13.77 -11.78 10.20
CA THR A 145 14.32 -11.87 11.51
C THR A 145 14.69 -13.25 11.71
N THR A 146 14.07 -14.08 11.04
CA THR A 146 14.40 -15.43 11.25
C THR A 146 15.64 -15.76 10.63
N GLN A 147 16.19 -14.94 9.81
CA GLN A 147 17.42 -15.26 9.38
C GLN A 147 18.27 -15.47 10.42
N ASN A 148 17.98 -14.97 11.48
CA ASN A 148 18.82 -15.14 12.56
C ASN A 148 18.55 -16.35 13.21
N ASN A 149 17.70 -17.05 12.79
CA ASN A 149 17.56 -18.21 13.45
C ASN A 149 18.35 -19.15 12.99
N ARG A 150 18.76 -19.15 12.88
CA ARG A 150 19.38 -19.88 12.44
C ARG A 150 19.95 -20.35 12.96
#